data_37a7feaea5ecaefd1e8209b57fe729c0
#
_entry.id   37a7feaea5ecaefd1e8209b57fe729c0
#
_cell.length_a   1.000
_cell.length_b   1.000
_cell.length_c   1.000
_cell.angle_alpha   90.00
_cell.angle_beta   90.00
_cell.angle_gamma   90.00
#
_symmetry.space_group_name_H-M   'P 1'
#
loop_
_entity.id
_entity.type
_entity.pdbx_description
1 polymer ?
#
loop_
_entity_poly.entity_id
_entity_poly.type
_entity_poly.pdbx_seq_one_letter_code
_entity_poly.pdbx_strand_id
1 'polypeptide(L)' 'MTDEQPPQDLSHAGAVVDKAIEYMVGQNISSLSIASALLGGALALLARSVADDAIIHILNNAIASVRNGELREGDSPRG' A
#
# COMPACT_ATOMS: atom_id res chain seq x y z
N MET A 1 5.33 -13.16 -20.09
CA MET A 1 5.08 -12.88 -19.93
C MET A 1 4.61 -12.37 -19.45
N THR A 2 4.57 -12.13 -19.26
CA THR A 2 4.25 -11.67 -18.82
C THR A 2 3.49 -11.25 -18.52
N ASP A 3 3.11 -11.13 -18.54
CA ASP A 3 2.44 -10.77 -18.30
C ASP A 3 1.85 -10.21 -17.60
N GLU A 4 1.76 -9.79 -17.35
CA GLU A 4 1.44 -9.19 -16.60
C GLU A 4 0.72 -8.22 -16.89
N GLN A 5 -0.26 -7.93 -16.85
CA GLN A 5 -0.97 -6.99 -16.98
C GLN A 5 -1.07 -6.28 -15.81
N PRO A 6 -0.16 -5.56 -15.42
CA PRO A 6 -0.08 -4.91 -14.18
C PRO A 6 -1.28 -4.06 -13.86
N PRO A 7 -1.86 -3.32 -14.78
CA PRO A 7 -2.99 -2.50 -14.41
C PRO A 7 -4.19 -3.28 -13.93
N GLN A 8 -4.48 -4.38 -14.56
CA GLN A 8 -5.58 -5.17 -14.15
C GLN A 8 -5.34 -5.88 -12.86
N ASP A 9 -4.12 -6.39 -12.69
CA ASP A 9 -3.72 -7.04 -11.47
C ASP A 9 -3.77 -6.08 -10.32
N LEU A 10 -3.29 -4.89 -10.50
CA LEU A 10 -3.24 -3.91 -9.43
C LEU A 10 -4.65 -3.49 -9.04
N SER A 11 -5.53 -3.30 -10.00
CA SER A 11 -6.90 -2.94 -9.70
C SER A 11 -7.61 -4.04 -8.94
N HIS A 12 -7.38 -5.28 -9.34
CA HIS A 12 -7.99 -6.41 -8.67
C HIS A 12 -7.47 -6.52 -7.24
N ALA A 13 -6.16 -6.44 -7.09
CA ALA A 13 -5.54 -6.53 -5.77
C ALA A 13 -6.03 -5.40 -4.88
N GLY A 14 -6.15 -4.19 -5.43
CA GLY A 14 -6.64 -3.05 -4.68
C GLY A 14 -8.05 -3.27 -4.20
N ALA A 15 -8.91 -3.84 -5.04
CA ALA A 15 -10.28 -4.09 -4.66
C ALA A 15 -10.36 -5.11 -3.51
N VAL A 16 -9.52 -6.14 -3.57
CA VAL A 16 -9.50 -7.16 -2.52
C VAL A 16 -9.01 -6.54 -1.21
N VAL A 17 -7.96 -5.74 -1.29
CA VAL A 17 -7.40 -5.09 -0.11
C VAL A 17 -8.44 -4.16 0.50
N ASP A 18 -9.15 -3.40 -0.32
CA ASP A 18 -10.18 -2.49 0.17
C ASP A 18 -11.27 -3.24 0.91
N LYS A 19 -11.68 -4.38 0.39
CA LYS A 19 -12.69 -5.18 1.07
C LYS A 19 -12.18 -5.71 2.39
N ALA A 20 -10.92 -6.13 2.41
CA ALA A 20 -10.33 -6.62 3.65
C ALA A 20 -10.27 -5.51 4.69
N ILE A 21 -9.92 -4.31 4.27
CA ILE A 21 -9.88 -3.17 5.17
C ILE A 21 -11.26 -2.87 5.71
N GLU A 22 -12.28 -2.87 4.83
CA GLU A 22 -13.64 -2.62 5.26
C GLU A 22 -14.08 -3.65 6.30
N TYR A 23 -13.73 -4.88 6.07
CA TYR A 23 -14.07 -5.95 7.00
C TYR A 23 -13.44 -5.68 8.36
N MET A 24 -12.15 -5.37 8.37
CA MET A 24 -11.43 -5.15 9.62
C MET A 24 -11.94 -3.91 10.36
N VAL A 25 -12.27 -2.87 9.63
CA VAL A 25 -12.83 -1.67 10.24
C VAL A 25 -14.18 -2.04 10.88
N GLY A 26 -14.97 -2.85 10.21
CA GLY A 26 -16.25 -3.30 10.74
C GLY A 26 -16.11 -4.16 11.99
N GLN A 27 -14.94 -4.78 12.17
CA GLN A 27 -14.67 -5.59 13.35
C GLN A 27 -14.03 -4.74 14.46
N ASN A 28 -14.00 -3.44 14.29
CA ASN A 28 -13.44 -2.51 15.26
C ASN A 28 -11.93 -2.68 15.50
N ILE A 29 -11.24 -3.14 14.51
CA ILE A 29 -9.79 -3.23 14.59
C ILE A 29 -9.27 -1.82 14.29
N SER A 30 -8.31 -1.34 15.03
CA SER A 30 -7.84 0.03 14.87
C SER A 30 -7.13 0.21 13.53
N SER A 31 -7.22 1.42 13.00
CA SER A 31 -6.58 1.75 11.73
C SER A 31 -5.09 1.50 11.76
N LEU A 32 -4.45 1.82 12.87
CA LEU A 32 -3.02 1.62 12.97
C LEU A 32 -2.67 0.14 12.93
N SER A 33 -3.46 -0.70 13.59
CA SER A 33 -3.23 -2.14 13.56
C SER A 33 -3.42 -2.69 12.15
N ILE A 34 -4.45 -2.22 11.48
CA ILE A 34 -4.72 -2.66 10.11
C ILE A 34 -3.56 -2.24 9.20
N ALA A 35 -3.15 -0.99 9.31
CA ALA A 35 -2.08 -0.48 8.47
C ALA A 35 -0.77 -1.22 8.73
N SER A 36 -0.48 -1.47 10.00
CA SER A 36 0.76 -2.16 10.35
C SER A 36 0.76 -3.60 9.81
N ALA A 37 -0.37 -4.27 9.89
CA ALA A 37 -0.48 -5.63 9.37
C ALA A 37 -0.32 -5.64 7.86
N LEU A 38 -0.94 -4.69 7.17
CA LEU A 38 -0.83 -4.61 5.71
C LEU A 38 0.60 -4.31 5.31
N LEU A 39 1.24 -3.40 6.02
CA LEU A 39 2.61 -3.04 5.70
C LEU A 39 3.54 -4.25 5.91
N GLY A 40 3.36 -4.96 7.01
CA GLY A 40 4.15 -6.15 7.26
C GLY A 40 3.96 -7.19 6.18
N GLY A 41 2.72 -7.40 5.75
CA GLY A 41 2.42 -8.35 4.69
C GLY A 41 3.04 -7.91 3.37
N ALA A 42 2.99 -6.60 3.10
CA ALA A 42 3.56 -6.07 1.88
C ALA A 42 5.08 -6.29 1.85
N LEU A 43 5.73 -6.03 2.97
CA LEU A 43 7.18 -6.21 3.03
C LEU A 43 7.56 -7.67 2.86
N ALA A 44 6.79 -8.57 3.45
CA ALA A 44 7.06 -9.99 3.31
C ALA A 44 6.92 -10.45 1.86
N LEU A 45 5.92 -9.93 1.17
CA LEU A 45 5.75 -10.27 -0.24
C LEU A 45 6.89 -9.72 -1.07
N LEU A 46 7.28 -8.49 -0.81
CA LEU A 46 8.36 -7.87 -1.56
C LEU A 46 9.67 -8.62 -1.35
N ALA A 47 9.91 -9.06 -0.11
CA ALA A 47 11.15 -9.76 0.19
C ALA A 47 11.28 -11.07 -0.61
N ARG A 48 10.16 -11.64 -0.98
CA ARG A 48 10.17 -12.87 -1.76
C ARG A 48 10.28 -12.63 -3.25
N SER A 49 10.01 -11.41 -3.67
CA SER A 49 9.89 -11.13 -5.09
C SER A 49 10.96 -10.24 -5.67
N VAL A 50 11.50 -9.36 -4.89
CA VAL A 50 12.46 -8.39 -5.42
C VAL A 50 13.64 -8.21 -4.49
N ALA A 51 14.69 -7.62 -5.01
CA ALA A 51 15.90 -7.39 -4.25
C ALA A 51 15.70 -6.28 -3.24
N ASP A 52 16.50 -6.29 -2.21
CA ASP A 52 16.43 -5.28 -1.15
C ASP A 52 16.48 -3.86 -1.67
N ASP A 53 17.32 -3.59 -2.65
CA ASP A 53 17.42 -2.25 -3.20
C ASP A 53 16.11 -1.78 -3.79
N ALA A 54 15.37 -2.68 -4.44
CA ALA A 54 14.10 -2.33 -5.01
C ALA A 54 13.08 -2.06 -3.92
N ILE A 55 13.13 -2.82 -2.83
CA ILE A 55 12.22 -2.60 -1.70
C ILE A 55 12.49 -1.23 -1.10
N ILE A 56 13.77 -0.92 -0.90
CA ILE A 56 14.15 0.37 -0.34
C ILE A 56 13.65 1.50 -1.23
N HIS A 57 13.77 1.33 -2.53
CA HIS A 57 13.31 2.35 -3.47
C HIS A 57 11.81 2.56 -3.35
N ILE A 58 11.05 1.48 -3.27
CA ILE A 58 9.60 1.55 -3.12
C ILE A 58 9.25 2.28 -1.82
N LEU A 59 9.95 1.94 -0.74
CA LEU A 59 9.66 2.58 0.53
C LEU A 59 10.06 4.05 0.53
N ASN A 60 11.15 4.39 -0.13
CA ASN A 60 11.54 5.78 -0.23
C ASN A 60 10.53 6.59 -1.02
N ASN A 61 9.92 5.99 -2.04
CA ASN A 61 8.87 6.68 -2.77
C ASN A 61 7.66 6.91 -1.88
N ALA A 62 7.35 5.94 -1.02
CA ALA A 62 6.25 6.09 -0.09
C ALA A 62 6.54 7.20 0.91
N ILE A 63 7.77 7.27 1.38
CA ILE A 63 8.17 8.33 2.31
C ILE A 63 8.01 9.69 1.64
N ALA A 64 8.44 9.79 0.39
CA ALA A 64 8.32 11.04 -0.33
C ALA A 64 6.86 11.46 -0.49
N SER A 65 5.99 10.49 -0.73
CA SER A 65 4.56 10.79 -0.85
C SER A 65 4.00 11.36 0.44
N VAL A 66 4.44 10.81 1.56
CA VAL A 66 3.99 11.31 2.85
C VAL A 66 4.51 12.73 3.06
N ARG A 67 5.77 12.98 2.76
CA ARG A 67 6.37 14.29 2.95
C ARG A 67 5.75 15.35 2.06
N ASN A 68 5.31 14.94 0.88
CA ASN A 68 4.71 15.87 -0.05
C ASN A 68 3.23 16.07 0.20
N GLY A 69 2.67 15.40 1.18
CA GLY A 69 1.26 15.56 1.51
C GLY A 69 0.32 14.87 0.53
N GLU A 70 0.85 14.02 -0.31
CA GLU A 70 0.03 13.40 -1.35
C GLU A 70 -1.06 12.51 -0.79
N LEU A 71 -0.83 11.93 0.38
CA LEU A 71 -1.82 11.06 0.98
C LEU A 71 -2.99 11.81 1.57
N ARG A 72 -2.86 13.09 1.72
CA ARG A 72 -3.92 13.91 2.27
C ARG A 72 -4.41 14.89 1.26
N GLU A 73 -4.53 14.42 0.05
CA GLU A 73 -4.85 15.31 -1.00
C GLU A 73 -6.14 16.02 -0.80
N GLY A 74 -7.03 15.51 -0.12
CA GLY A 74 -8.24 16.20 0.14
C GLY A 74 -8.09 17.40 1.00
N ASP A 75 -7.03 17.46 1.78
CA ASP A 75 -6.73 18.49 2.63
C ASP A 75 -5.62 19.24 2.17
N SER A 76 -5.11 19.00 1.07
CA SER A 76 -3.91 19.58 0.61
C SER A 76 -3.99 20.98 0.53
N PRO A 77 -3.18 21.52 1.05
CA PRO A 77 -3.16 22.89 1.05
C PRO A 77 -2.64 23.37 -0.13
N ARG A 78 -2.24 23.07 -0.76
CA ARG A 78 -1.72 23.39 -1.66
C ARG A 78 -1.99 24.14 -1.99
N GLY A 79 -2.21 24.27 -1.84
CA GLY A 79 -2.44 25.18 -2.11
C GLY A 79 -2.24 25.60 -2.13
#